data_393c4f27790c710e4f0eb8634ef4e733
#
_entry.id   393c4f27790c710e4f0eb8634ef4e733
#
_cell.length_a   1.000
_cell.length_b   1.000
_cell.length_c   1.000
_cell.angle_alpha   90.00
_cell.angle_beta   90.00
_cell.angle_gamma   90.00
#
_symmetry.space_group_name_H-M   'P 1'
#
loop_
_entity.id
_entity.type
_entity.pdbx_description
1 polymer ?
#
loop_
_entity_poly.entity_id
_entity_poly.type
_entity_poly.pdbx_seq_one_letter_code
_entity_poly.pdbx_strand_id
1 'polypeptide(L)'
;MEKLTLAVTIDRPVGFNHHGTIYPVNYGYVAGVIGGDGEAQDVYILTEDDKPLESFIGQLIAVVHRADDVETKWVVTDFGKSYIADDIMTRIAFMEQYFESTIEMVED
;
A
#
# COMPACT_ATOMS: atom_id res chain seq x y z
N MET A 1 13.58 13.48 9.47
CA MET A 1 12.97 13.63 8.13
C MET A 1 11.48 13.31 8.22
N GLU A 2 10.65 14.14 7.67
CA GLU A 2 9.22 13.93 7.68
C GLU A 2 8.81 12.88 6.65
N LYS A 3 7.79 12.08 6.99
CA LYS A 3 7.22 11.13 6.05
C LYS A 3 6.50 11.87 4.92
N LEU A 4 6.56 11.30 3.72
CA LEU A 4 5.90 11.90 2.57
C LEU A 4 4.38 11.86 2.71
N THR A 5 3.74 12.97 2.37
CA THR A 5 2.29 13.06 2.24
C THR A 5 1.92 12.72 0.80
N LEU A 6 0.99 11.80 0.63
CA LEU A 6 0.58 11.30 -0.67
C LEU A 6 -0.92 11.38 -0.85
N ALA A 7 -1.33 11.79 -2.04
CA ALA A 7 -2.73 11.72 -2.48
C ALA A 7 -2.87 10.49 -3.36
N VAL A 8 -3.70 9.55 -2.95
CA VAL A 8 -3.86 8.25 -3.60
C VAL A 8 -5.22 8.16 -4.27
N THR A 9 -5.25 7.69 -5.51
CA THR A 9 -6.48 7.32 -6.20
C THR A 9 -6.71 5.84 -5.94
N ILE A 10 -7.89 5.48 -5.43
CA ILE A 10 -8.21 4.10 -5.11
C ILE A 10 -8.97 3.49 -6.28
N ASP A 11 -8.40 2.46 -6.89
CA ASP A 11 -9.03 1.72 -7.98
C ASP A 11 -9.45 0.30 -7.59
N ARG A 12 -8.98 -0.18 -6.44
CA ARG A 12 -9.39 -1.46 -5.85
C ARG A 12 -9.75 -1.26 -4.38
N PRO A 13 -10.97 -0.79 -4.10
CA PRO A 13 -11.39 -0.53 -2.72
C PRO A 13 -11.60 -1.82 -1.94
N VAL A 14 -11.73 -1.70 -0.61
CA VAL A 14 -12.13 -2.82 0.25
C VAL A 14 -13.36 -3.51 -0.33
N GLY A 15 -13.31 -4.83 -0.45
CA GLY A 15 -14.38 -5.62 -1.04
C GLY A 15 -14.27 -5.84 -2.54
N PHE A 16 -13.30 -5.19 -3.20
CA PHE A 16 -13.05 -5.38 -4.63
C PHE A 16 -12.69 -6.85 -4.89
N ASN A 17 -13.32 -7.47 -5.87
CA ASN A 17 -13.03 -8.85 -6.27
C ASN A 17 -12.16 -8.81 -7.53
N HIS A 18 -10.91 -9.28 -7.39
CA HIS A 18 -9.98 -9.39 -8.51
C HIS A 18 -9.65 -10.86 -8.71
N HIS A 19 -10.26 -11.48 -9.71
CA HIS A 19 -10.07 -12.89 -10.05
C HIS A 19 -10.27 -13.82 -8.84
N GLY A 20 -11.30 -13.54 -8.02
CA GLY A 20 -11.63 -14.34 -6.85
C GLY A 20 -10.99 -13.88 -5.55
N THR A 21 -10.02 -12.97 -5.62
CA THR A 21 -9.40 -12.41 -4.41
C THR A 21 -10.17 -11.16 -3.98
N ILE A 22 -10.71 -11.19 -2.76
CA ILE A 22 -11.42 -10.05 -2.18
C ILE A 22 -10.42 -9.20 -1.41
N TYR A 23 -10.33 -7.93 -1.74
CA TYR A 23 -9.38 -7.00 -1.11
C TYR A 23 -9.85 -6.62 0.30
N PRO A 24 -9.06 -6.93 1.33
CA PRO A 24 -9.40 -6.53 2.72
C PRO A 24 -8.95 -5.13 3.07
N VAL A 25 -8.16 -4.49 2.21
CA VAL A 25 -7.68 -3.13 2.38
C VAL A 25 -7.88 -2.37 1.07
N ASN A 26 -7.92 -1.04 1.15
CA ASN A 26 -7.97 -0.22 -0.05
C ASN A 26 -6.61 -0.27 -0.77
N TYR A 27 -6.65 -0.26 -2.09
CA TYR A 27 -5.46 -0.34 -2.93
C TYR A 27 -5.63 0.63 -4.10
N GLY A 28 -4.56 1.30 -4.45
CA GLY A 28 -4.63 2.27 -5.53
C GLY A 28 -3.26 2.68 -6.02
N TYR A 29 -3.16 3.91 -6.49
CA TYR A 29 -1.92 4.42 -7.07
C TYR A 29 -1.77 5.92 -6.81
N VAL A 30 -0.53 6.41 -6.91
CA VAL A 30 -0.21 7.83 -6.80
C VAL A 30 0.02 8.36 -8.22
N ALA A 31 -0.86 9.26 -8.68
CA ALA A 31 -0.73 9.88 -9.98
C ALA A 31 0.54 10.75 -10.01
N GLY A 32 1.30 10.67 -11.09
CA GLY A 32 2.51 11.47 -11.26
C GLY A 32 3.76 10.88 -10.63
N VAL A 33 3.65 9.77 -9.91
CA VAL A 33 4.81 9.03 -9.40
C VAL A 33 4.90 7.72 -10.17
N ILE A 34 6.01 7.51 -10.85
CA ILE A 34 6.21 6.34 -11.71
C ILE A 34 6.98 5.28 -10.94
N GLY A 35 6.42 4.08 -10.88
CA GLY A 35 7.08 2.93 -10.25
C GLY A 35 8.10 2.28 -11.18
N GLY A 36 8.74 1.23 -10.68
CA GLY A 36 9.81 0.55 -11.40
C GLY A 36 9.38 -0.14 -12.70
N ASP A 37 8.08 -0.40 -12.86
CA ASP A 37 7.50 -1.02 -14.06
C ASP A 37 7.05 0.00 -15.11
N GLY A 38 7.27 1.30 -14.88
CA GLY A 38 6.86 2.36 -15.79
C GLY A 38 5.41 2.82 -15.63
N GLU A 39 4.66 2.19 -14.75
CA GLU A 39 3.28 2.57 -14.44
C GLU A 39 3.25 3.43 -13.17
N ALA A 40 2.09 4.02 -12.87
CA ALA A 40 1.93 4.80 -11.65
C ALA A 40 2.22 3.94 -10.40
N GLN A 41 2.83 4.53 -9.39
CA GLN A 41 3.24 3.81 -8.18
C GLN A 41 2.04 3.25 -7.42
N ASP A 42 2.02 1.94 -7.23
CA ASP A 42 0.97 1.23 -6.51
C ASP A 42 1.11 1.38 -4.99
N VAL A 43 -0.03 1.44 -4.31
CA VAL A 43 -0.09 1.74 -2.88
C VAL A 43 -1.16 0.89 -2.19
N TYR A 44 -0.79 0.30 -1.06
CA TYR A 44 -1.74 -0.26 -0.09
C TYR A 44 -2.12 0.83 0.91
N ILE A 45 -3.39 0.95 1.23
CA ILE A 45 -3.88 1.89 2.25
C ILE A 45 -4.29 1.10 3.49
N LEU A 46 -3.70 1.43 4.62
CA LEU A 46 -4.05 0.81 5.90
C LEU A 46 -4.79 1.83 6.77
N THR A 47 -6.01 1.49 7.15
CA THR A 47 -6.83 2.28 8.07
C THR A 47 -7.40 1.36 9.14
N GLU A 48 -7.88 1.93 10.24
CA GLU A 48 -8.41 1.13 11.34
C GLU A 48 -9.74 0.46 11.00
N ASP A 49 -10.55 1.12 10.18
CA ASP A 49 -11.91 0.65 9.90
C ASP A 49 -12.12 -0.01 8.54
N ASP A 50 -11.12 0.00 7.67
CA ASP A 50 -11.15 -0.66 6.36
C ASP A 50 -12.47 -0.46 5.58
N LYS A 51 -12.92 0.77 5.48
CA LYS A 51 -14.09 1.12 4.67
C LYS A 51 -13.67 1.34 3.21
N PRO A 52 -14.52 0.97 2.24
CA PRO A 52 -14.22 1.28 0.84
C PRO A 52 -14.09 2.78 0.62
N LEU A 53 -13.02 3.20 -0.03
CA LEU A 53 -12.71 4.59 -0.31
C LEU A 53 -12.57 4.81 -1.81
N GLU A 54 -12.75 6.05 -2.28
CA GLU A 54 -12.48 6.45 -3.66
C GLU A 54 -11.11 7.12 -3.79
N SER A 55 -10.68 7.80 -2.74
CA SER A 55 -9.39 8.47 -2.67
C SER A 55 -8.94 8.56 -1.23
N PHE A 56 -7.66 8.84 -1.04
CA PHE A 56 -7.09 8.92 0.31
C PHE A 56 -5.89 9.85 0.31
N ILE A 57 -5.79 10.68 1.34
CA ILE A 57 -4.60 11.51 1.58
C ILE A 57 -4.01 11.07 2.91
N GLY A 58 -2.76 10.65 2.89
CA GLY A 58 -2.09 10.17 4.09
C GLY A 58 -0.58 10.23 3.98
N GLN A 59 0.09 9.50 4.87
CA GLN A 59 1.55 9.50 4.92
C GLN A 59 2.11 8.12 4.54
N LEU A 60 3.23 8.16 3.81
CA LEU A 60 3.99 6.95 3.47
C LEU A 60 4.67 6.42 4.73
N ILE A 61 4.43 5.14 5.06
CA ILE A 61 5.02 4.53 6.25
C ILE A 61 5.96 3.37 5.92
N ALA A 62 5.83 2.77 4.74
CA ALA A 62 6.65 1.61 4.39
C ALA A 62 6.72 1.42 2.89
N VAL A 63 7.74 0.68 2.46
CA VAL A 63 7.93 0.24 1.08
C VAL A 63 8.04 -1.28 1.08
N VAL A 64 7.28 -1.94 0.24
CA VAL A 64 7.30 -3.40 0.09
C VAL A 64 8.18 -3.74 -1.10
N HIS A 65 9.22 -4.52 -0.85
CA HIS A 65 10.15 -4.99 -1.89
C HIS A 65 9.85 -6.46 -2.19
N ARG A 66 9.79 -6.80 -3.47
CA ARG A 66 9.61 -8.18 -3.93
C ARG A 66 10.92 -8.65 -4.55
N ALA A 67 11.40 -9.83 -4.14
CA ALA A 67 12.73 -10.31 -4.51
C ALA A 67 12.96 -10.39 -6.03
N ASP A 68 11.93 -10.75 -6.78
CA ASP A 68 12.04 -10.98 -8.23
C ASP A 68 11.36 -9.90 -9.06
N ASP A 69 11.08 -8.74 -8.48
CA ASP A 69 10.30 -7.70 -9.15
C ASP A 69 11.07 -6.38 -9.15
N VAL A 70 10.94 -5.64 -10.26
CA VAL A 70 11.53 -4.30 -10.36
C VAL A 70 10.65 -3.24 -9.73
N GLU A 71 9.36 -3.54 -9.49
CA GLU A 71 8.46 -2.60 -8.86
C GLU A 71 8.42 -2.81 -7.35
N THR A 72 8.08 -1.75 -6.64
CA THR A 72 7.78 -1.80 -5.21
C THR A 72 6.33 -1.42 -5.01
N LYS A 73 5.77 -1.80 -3.86
CA LYS A 73 4.46 -1.32 -3.42
C LYS A 73 4.69 -0.41 -2.23
N TRP A 74 3.99 0.70 -2.17
CA TRP A 74 4.07 1.61 -1.03
C TRP A 74 2.92 1.35 -0.07
N VAL A 75 3.13 1.69 1.20
CA VAL A 75 2.10 1.57 2.24
C VAL A 75 1.86 2.94 2.84
N VAL A 76 0.59 3.37 2.82
CA VAL A 76 0.16 4.69 3.29
C VAL A 76 -0.90 4.51 4.35
N THR A 77 -0.91 5.37 5.36
CA THR A 77 -1.89 5.36 6.44
C THR A 77 -2.28 6.79 6.83
N ASP A 78 -3.24 6.90 7.73
CA ASP A 78 -3.66 8.19 8.31
C ASP A 78 -2.49 8.91 8.96
N PHE A 79 -2.52 10.24 8.93
CA PHE A 79 -1.53 11.06 9.63
C PHE A 79 -1.48 10.72 11.11
N GLY A 80 -0.27 10.59 11.65
CA GLY A 80 -0.06 10.30 13.05
C GLY A 80 -0.26 8.85 13.46
N LYS A 81 -0.65 7.97 12.54
CA LYS A 81 -0.78 6.54 12.80
C LYS A 81 0.51 5.83 12.44
N SER A 82 0.78 4.72 13.13
CA SER A 82 1.95 3.89 12.85
C SER A 82 1.58 2.41 12.98
N TYR A 83 2.35 1.59 12.26
CA TYR A 83 2.21 0.14 12.28
C TYR A 83 3.60 -0.45 12.31
N ILE A 84 3.76 -1.61 12.97
CA ILE A 84 5.01 -2.37 12.88
C ILE A 84 4.98 -3.22 11.60
N ALA A 85 6.17 -3.63 11.15
CA ALA A 85 6.29 -4.39 9.89
C ALA A 85 5.44 -5.67 9.89
N ASP A 86 5.38 -6.39 11.02
CA ASP A 86 4.61 -7.63 11.12
C ASP A 86 3.10 -7.37 10.94
N ASP A 87 2.58 -6.28 11.49
CA ASP A 87 1.18 -5.91 11.32
C ASP A 87 0.88 -5.54 9.88
N ILE A 88 1.79 -4.81 9.25
CA ILE A 88 1.65 -4.45 7.83
C ILE A 88 1.60 -5.73 7.00
N MET A 89 2.55 -6.64 7.18
CA MET A 89 2.61 -7.88 6.41
C MET A 89 1.34 -8.71 6.58
N THR A 90 0.81 -8.79 7.80
CA THR A 90 -0.45 -9.50 8.05
C THR A 90 -1.59 -8.91 7.23
N ARG A 91 -1.67 -7.58 7.16
CA ARG A 91 -2.74 -6.87 6.44
C ARG A 91 -2.65 -7.02 4.93
N ILE A 92 -1.44 -7.12 4.37
CA ILE A 92 -1.22 -7.20 2.92
C ILE A 92 -0.92 -8.62 2.44
N ALA A 93 -0.91 -9.60 3.34
CA ALA A 93 -0.60 -10.99 3.00
C ALA A 93 -1.58 -11.60 1.99
N PHE A 94 -2.81 -11.08 1.89
CA PHE A 94 -3.77 -11.56 0.90
C PHE A 94 -3.19 -11.55 -0.53
N MET A 95 -2.24 -10.67 -0.79
CA MET A 95 -1.56 -10.56 -2.08
C MET A 95 -0.08 -10.92 -1.95
N GLU A 96 0.61 -10.40 -0.92
CA GLU A 96 2.06 -10.57 -0.80
C GLU A 96 2.47 -12.01 -0.46
N GLN A 97 1.54 -12.84 0.01
CA GLN A 97 1.84 -14.26 0.27
C GLN A 97 2.32 -15.02 -0.97
N TYR A 98 2.03 -14.50 -2.16
CA TYR A 98 2.44 -15.12 -3.43
C TYR A 98 3.84 -14.70 -3.88
N PHE A 99 4.52 -13.83 -3.12
CA PHE A 99 5.82 -13.26 -3.47
C PHE A 99 6.77 -13.38 -2.29
N GLU A 100 8.05 -13.32 -2.58
CA GLU A 100 9.07 -13.18 -1.53
C GLU A 100 9.22 -11.68 -1.25
N SER A 101 8.47 -11.21 -0.27
CA SER A 101 8.36 -9.78 0.05
C SER A 101 9.05 -9.44 1.36
N THR A 102 9.68 -8.27 1.39
CA THR A 102 10.23 -7.67 2.61
C THR A 102 9.68 -6.26 2.76
N ILE A 103 9.61 -5.79 4.00
CA ILE A 103 9.08 -4.46 4.29
C ILE A 103 10.22 -3.58 4.80
N GLU A 104 10.41 -2.46 4.13
CA GLU A 104 11.30 -1.40 4.57
C GLU A 104 10.47 -0.30 5.21
N MET A 105 10.67 -0.07 6.52
CA MET A 105 9.94 0.99 7.22
C MET A 105 10.53 2.35 6.88
N VAL A 106 9.67 3.32 6.64
CA VAL A 106 10.07 4.71 6.41
C VAL A 106 10.16 5.40 7.77
N GLU A 107 11.31 5.96 8.07
CA GLU A 107 11.55 6.67 9.33
C GLU A 107 11.48 8.18 9.15
N ASP A 108 11.08 8.85 10.21
CA ASP A 108 11.06 10.31 10.27
C ASP A 108 12.47 10.91 10.38
#